data_f005d99af5356e835c84c2c1b03cdc00
#
_entry.id   f005d99af5356e835c84c2c1b03cdc00
#
_cell.length_a   1.000
_cell.length_b   1.000
_cell.length_c   1.000
_cell.angle_alpha   90.00
_cell.angle_beta   90.00
_cell.angle_gamma   90.00
#
_symmetry.space_group_name_H-M   'P 1'
#
loop_
_entity.id
_entity.type
_entity.pdbx_description
1 polymer ?
#
loop_
_entity_poly.entity_id
_entity_poly.type
_entity_poly.pdbx_seq_one_letter_code
_entity_poly.pdbx_strand_id
1 'polypeptide(L)'
;MKNPFALTILLNALLLCPGYLVASSDRIVERETSLPLAYDVDVLVAGGSLAGIEAACVASDKGASVLVIESRPYLGYDICANQKLWLDPDEKPQTDISRWIFDGKKQQTPMKVKGLLDRVLLKRNIPFLTGSFPAELLVDLTGKPAGMTMVNRSGRQAIRAKVLIDATSHGVLVRQLPNVLTDFKPGKKQASFTVIGGDLKKTNDTIQGKQVHGVQYSVKFPVKK
;
A
#
# COMPACT_ATOMS: atom_id res chain seq x y z
N MET A 1 72.93 -28.85 -18.42
CA MET A 1 72.74 -27.43 -18.12
C MET A 1 71.27 -27.12 -18.21
N LYS A 2 70.58 -26.99 -17.08
CA LYS A 2 69.14 -26.69 -17.00
C LYS A 2 68.92 -25.20 -17.13
N ASN A 3 68.18 -24.81 -18.11
CA ASN A 3 67.99 -23.40 -18.53
C ASN A 3 67.12 -22.64 -17.52
N PRO A 4 67.64 -21.71 -16.72
CA PRO A 4 66.90 -21.04 -15.65
C PRO A 4 65.83 -20.08 -16.21
N PHE A 5 65.91 -19.71 -17.47
CA PHE A 5 64.96 -18.79 -18.12
C PHE A 5 63.56 -19.39 -18.36
N ALA A 6 63.42 -20.68 -18.45
CA ALA A 6 62.13 -21.32 -18.69
C ALA A 6 61.25 -21.31 -17.42
N LEU A 7 61.84 -21.34 -16.22
CA LEU A 7 61.11 -21.35 -14.97
C LEU A 7 60.58 -19.96 -14.59
N THR A 8 61.29 -18.88 -14.97
CA THR A 8 60.88 -17.49 -14.70
C THR A 8 59.69 -17.08 -15.57
N ILE A 9 59.59 -17.58 -16.82
CA ILE A 9 58.46 -17.28 -17.71
C ILE A 9 57.19 -17.98 -17.24
N LEU A 10 57.27 -19.21 -16.70
CA LEU A 10 56.11 -19.89 -16.16
C LEU A 10 55.58 -19.26 -14.86
N LEU A 11 56.46 -18.70 -14.04
CA LEU A 11 56.05 -18.04 -12.79
C LEU A 11 55.36 -16.67 -13.03
N ASN A 12 55.79 -15.95 -14.09
CA ASN A 12 55.18 -14.68 -14.46
C ASN A 12 53.85 -14.85 -15.24
N ALA A 13 53.66 -15.97 -15.95
CA ALA A 13 52.39 -16.29 -16.61
C ALA A 13 51.27 -16.64 -15.63
N LEU A 14 51.62 -17.11 -14.42
CA LEU A 14 50.67 -17.40 -13.36
C LEU A 14 50.16 -16.15 -12.61
N LEU A 15 50.93 -15.04 -12.68
CA LEU A 15 50.58 -13.77 -12.05
C LEU A 15 49.78 -12.83 -12.95
N LEU A 16 49.59 -13.18 -14.21
CA LEU A 16 48.84 -12.42 -15.23
C LEU A 16 47.44 -13.00 -15.56
N CYS A 17 46.98 -14.02 -14.83
CA CYS A 17 45.55 -14.30 -14.82
C CYS A 17 44.85 -13.15 -14.09
N PRO A 18 44.11 -12.27 -14.76
CA PRO A 18 43.20 -11.41 -14.06
C PRO A 18 42.21 -12.36 -13.37
N GLY A 19 42.37 -12.52 -12.07
CA GLY A 19 41.34 -13.13 -11.26
C GLY A 19 40.08 -12.33 -11.55
N TYR A 20 39.20 -12.93 -12.31
CA TYR A 20 37.81 -12.48 -12.35
C TYR A 20 37.29 -12.70 -10.93
N LEU A 21 37.49 -11.73 -10.08
CA LEU A 21 36.64 -11.52 -8.91
C LEU A 21 35.24 -11.28 -9.51
N VAL A 22 34.51 -12.37 -9.71
CA VAL A 22 33.07 -12.31 -9.83
C VAL A 22 32.61 -11.82 -8.48
N ALA A 23 32.54 -10.53 -8.30
CA ALA A 23 31.77 -9.93 -7.24
C ALA A 23 30.36 -10.49 -7.44
N SER A 24 29.97 -11.43 -6.60
CA SER A 24 28.60 -11.88 -6.48
C SER A 24 27.82 -10.62 -6.10
N SER A 25 27.22 -9.98 -7.08
CA SER A 25 26.31 -8.88 -6.83
C SER A 25 25.00 -9.55 -6.37
N ASP A 26 24.63 -9.33 -5.10
CA ASP A 26 23.34 -9.75 -4.56
C ASP A 26 22.17 -9.03 -5.26
N ARG A 27 22.44 -8.32 -6.34
CA ARG A 27 21.48 -7.52 -7.10
C ARG A 27 21.36 -8.05 -8.52
N ILE A 28 20.13 -8.27 -8.92
CA ILE A 28 19.76 -8.54 -10.32
C ILE A 28 19.26 -7.22 -10.90
N VAL A 29 19.82 -6.83 -12.03
CA VAL A 29 19.39 -5.62 -12.75
C VAL A 29 18.24 -5.99 -13.66
N GLU A 30 17.11 -5.31 -13.50
CA GLU A 30 16.00 -5.42 -14.44
C GLU A 30 16.35 -4.72 -15.75
N ARG A 31 15.97 -5.35 -16.89
CA ARG A 31 16.13 -4.73 -18.19
C ARG A 31 15.30 -3.45 -18.27
N GLU A 32 15.85 -2.39 -18.82
CA GLU A 32 15.08 -1.21 -19.18
C GLU A 32 13.92 -1.58 -20.10
N THR A 33 12.72 -1.21 -19.71
CA THR A 33 11.47 -1.63 -20.39
C THR A 33 10.56 -0.41 -20.54
N SER A 34 10.02 -0.22 -21.74
CA SER A 34 8.95 0.75 -21.99
C SER A 34 7.62 0.18 -21.48
N LEU A 35 6.91 0.96 -20.67
CA LEU A 35 5.61 0.60 -20.13
C LEU A 35 4.48 1.28 -20.92
N PRO A 36 3.40 0.56 -21.26
CA PRO A 36 2.24 1.19 -21.87
C PRO A 36 1.59 2.15 -20.86
N LEU A 37 1.29 3.36 -21.29
CA LEU A 37 0.54 4.34 -20.50
C LEU A 37 -0.95 3.98 -20.53
N ALA A 38 -1.48 3.52 -19.41
CA ALA A 38 -2.89 3.12 -19.30
C ALA A 38 -3.79 4.29 -18.95
N TYR A 39 -3.34 5.20 -18.09
CA TYR A 39 -4.11 6.36 -17.63
C TYR A 39 -3.22 7.59 -17.49
N ASP A 40 -3.83 8.76 -17.76
CA ASP A 40 -3.25 10.08 -17.54
C ASP A 40 -4.29 10.93 -16.83
N VAL A 41 -4.05 11.27 -15.55
CA VAL A 41 -5.03 11.92 -14.67
C VAL A 41 -4.40 13.04 -13.85
N ASP A 42 -5.23 13.92 -13.28
CA ASP A 42 -4.74 14.94 -12.36
C ASP A 42 -4.36 14.32 -11.00
N VAL A 43 -5.21 13.42 -10.49
CA VAL A 43 -5.02 12.81 -9.17
C VAL A 43 -5.15 11.28 -9.28
N LEU A 44 -4.11 10.60 -8.83
CA LEU A 44 -4.11 9.15 -8.66
C LEU A 44 -4.18 8.82 -7.17
N VAL A 45 -5.17 8.03 -6.79
CA VAL A 45 -5.30 7.49 -5.44
C VAL A 45 -4.92 6.02 -5.46
N ALA A 46 -3.81 5.67 -4.84
CA ALA A 46 -3.37 4.30 -4.65
C ALA A 46 -3.90 3.80 -3.30
N GLY A 47 -4.83 2.85 -3.34
CA GLY A 47 -5.51 2.29 -2.18
C GLY A 47 -6.96 2.75 -2.05
N GLY A 48 -7.86 1.77 -2.03
CA GLY A 48 -9.31 1.96 -1.88
C GLY A 48 -9.77 1.95 -0.42
N SER A 49 -8.99 2.50 0.51
CA SER A 49 -9.40 2.71 1.90
C SER A 49 -10.49 3.79 1.99
N LEU A 50 -11.19 3.88 3.11
CA LEU A 50 -12.18 4.96 3.30
C LEU A 50 -11.57 6.34 3.05
N ALA A 51 -10.42 6.61 3.63
CA ALA A 51 -9.71 7.88 3.46
C ALA A 51 -9.33 8.13 1.99
N GLY A 52 -8.88 7.09 1.27
CA GLY A 52 -8.57 7.18 -0.16
C GLY A 52 -9.79 7.54 -1.00
N ILE A 53 -10.92 6.89 -0.73
CA ILE A 53 -12.20 7.18 -1.44
C ILE A 53 -12.68 8.60 -1.13
N GLU A 54 -12.60 9.05 0.11
CA GLU A 54 -12.98 10.41 0.49
C GLU A 54 -12.09 11.46 -0.19
N ALA A 55 -10.77 11.21 -0.25
CA ALA A 55 -9.82 12.07 -0.98
C ALA A 55 -10.15 12.11 -2.48
N ALA A 56 -10.45 10.96 -3.08
CA ALA A 56 -10.84 10.88 -4.49
C ALA A 56 -12.11 11.69 -4.77
N CYS A 57 -13.13 11.58 -3.90
CA CYS A 57 -14.37 12.34 -4.03
C CYS A 57 -14.13 13.85 -3.94
N VAL A 58 -13.35 14.30 -2.96
CA VAL A 58 -13.03 15.72 -2.78
C VAL A 58 -12.26 16.27 -3.99
N ALA A 59 -11.29 15.52 -4.52
CA ALA A 59 -10.54 15.92 -5.70
C ALA A 59 -11.46 16.05 -6.92
N SER A 60 -12.34 15.07 -7.15
CA SER A 60 -13.30 15.09 -8.24
C SER A 60 -14.33 16.22 -8.11
N ASP A 61 -14.83 16.46 -6.90
CA ASP A 61 -15.78 17.57 -6.63
C ASP A 61 -15.14 18.96 -6.86
N LYS A 62 -13.77 19.03 -6.92
CA LYS A 62 -13.00 20.21 -7.32
C LYS A 62 -12.66 20.25 -8.81
N GLY A 63 -13.16 19.32 -9.60
CA GLY A 63 -12.98 19.29 -11.05
C GLY A 63 -11.72 18.56 -11.53
N ALA A 64 -10.99 17.89 -10.65
CA ALA A 64 -9.83 17.07 -11.06
C ALA A 64 -10.29 15.76 -11.72
N SER A 65 -9.57 15.32 -12.75
CA SER A 65 -9.66 13.95 -13.24
C SER A 65 -8.98 13.01 -12.24
N VAL A 66 -9.72 11.98 -11.78
CA VAL A 66 -9.27 11.10 -10.70
C VAL A 66 -9.32 9.65 -11.13
N LEU A 67 -8.33 8.87 -10.72
CA LEU A 67 -8.35 7.41 -10.79
C LEU A 67 -8.06 6.83 -9.41
N VAL A 68 -8.81 5.78 -9.03
CA VAL A 68 -8.55 5.00 -7.82
C VAL A 68 -8.09 3.60 -8.20
N ILE A 69 -7.03 3.10 -7.58
CA ILE A 69 -6.63 1.69 -7.72
C ILE A 69 -6.63 0.99 -6.36
N GLU A 70 -7.07 -0.26 -6.34
CA GLU A 70 -7.10 -1.08 -5.13
C GLU A 70 -6.61 -2.49 -5.43
N SER A 71 -5.71 -2.98 -4.59
CA SER A 71 -5.13 -4.32 -4.71
C SER A 71 -6.14 -5.43 -4.43
N ARG A 72 -7.09 -5.18 -3.55
CA ARG A 72 -8.14 -6.14 -3.20
C ARG A 72 -9.30 -6.08 -4.20
N PRO A 73 -10.14 -7.11 -4.26
CA PRO A 73 -11.30 -7.13 -5.14
C PRO A 73 -12.49 -6.30 -4.63
N TYR A 74 -12.26 -5.39 -3.67
CA TYR A 74 -13.29 -4.51 -3.09
C TYR A 74 -12.67 -3.29 -2.43
N LEU A 75 -13.48 -2.22 -2.32
CA LEU A 75 -13.12 -0.97 -1.63
C LEU A 75 -13.44 -1.04 -0.14
N GLY A 76 -12.80 -0.17 0.67
CA GLY A 76 -13.04 -0.08 2.12
C GLY A 76 -12.47 -1.25 2.92
N TYR A 77 -11.31 -1.77 2.53
CA TYR A 77 -10.69 -2.89 3.20
C TYR A 77 -10.33 -2.59 4.67
N ASP A 78 -9.95 -1.37 4.96
CA ASP A 78 -9.58 -0.87 6.27
C ASP A 78 -10.71 -1.00 7.32
N ILE A 79 -11.96 -0.92 6.86
CA ILE A 79 -13.15 -1.10 7.71
C ILE A 79 -13.74 -2.50 7.53
N CYS A 80 -13.91 -2.92 6.27
CA CYS A 80 -14.64 -4.15 5.97
C CYS A 80 -13.86 -5.42 6.32
N ALA A 81 -12.53 -5.44 6.13
CA ALA A 81 -11.72 -6.60 6.46
C ALA A 81 -11.58 -6.80 7.97
N ASN A 82 -11.45 -5.70 8.70
CA ASN A 82 -11.34 -5.72 10.16
C ASN A 82 -12.71 -5.76 10.84
N GLN A 83 -13.79 -5.64 10.07
CA GLN A 83 -15.17 -5.51 10.54
C GLN A 83 -15.38 -4.40 11.58
N LYS A 84 -14.50 -3.39 11.59
CA LYS A 84 -14.57 -2.23 12.46
C LYS A 84 -15.61 -1.25 11.87
N LEU A 85 -16.89 -1.52 12.10
CA LEU A 85 -18.02 -0.72 11.63
C LEU A 85 -18.53 0.25 12.73
N TRP A 86 -17.64 0.69 13.60
CA TRP A 86 -17.89 1.65 14.69
C TRP A 86 -16.68 2.56 14.85
N LEU A 87 -16.92 3.74 15.39
CA LEU A 87 -15.89 4.66 15.84
C LEU A 87 -15.55 4.44 17.30
N ASP A 88 -14.36 4.81 17.71
CA ASP A 88 -13.99 4.88 19.11
C ASP A 88 -14.77 6.04 19.79
N PRO A 89 -14.96 6.02 21.14
CA PRO A 89 -15.87 6.96 21.81
C PRO A 89 -15.57 8.43 21.56
N ASP A 90 -14.30 8.78 21.35
CA ASP A 90 -13.85 10.16 21.14
C ASP A 90 -13.79 10.54 19.66
N GLU A 91 -14.02 9.58 18.75
CA GLU A 91 -14.00 9.80 17.32
C GLU A 91 -15.37 10.23 16.80
N LYS A 92 -15.38 11.18 15.88
CA LYS A 92 -16.59 11.63 15.17
C LYS A 92 -16.41 11.53 13.67
N PRO A 93 -17.42 11.10 12.92
CA PRO A 93 -17.34 11.07 11.48
C PRO A 93 -17.26 12.49 10.92
N GLN A 94 -16.30 12.74 10.05
CA GLN A 94 -16.00 14.09 9.53
C GLN A 94 -16.66 14.35 8.17
N THR A 95 -16.90 13.30 7.38
CA THR A 95 -17.43 13.41 6.01
C THR A 95 -18.84 12.82 5.93
N ASP A 96 -19.55 13.08 4.81
CA ASP A 96 -20.87 12.48 4.59
C ASP A 96 -20.79 10.96 4.44
N ILE A 97 -19.70 10.45 3.86
CA ILE A 97 -19.49 9.02 3.72
C ILE A 97 -19.26 8.38 5.08
N SER A 98 -18.36 8.93 5.89
CA SER A 98 -18.08 8.42 7.22
C SER A 98 -19.30 8.58 8.16
N ARG A 99 -20.05 9.68 8.06
CA ARG A 99 -21.32 9.85 8.77
C ARG A 99 -22.33 8.77 8.42
N TRP A 100 -22.46 8.43 7.15
CA TRP A 100 -23.40 7.38 6.72
C TRP A 100 -22.96 5.99 7.25
N ILE A 101 -21.67 5.73 7.29
CA ILE A 101 -21.14 4.45 7.76
C ILE A 101 -21.29 4.32 9.29
N PHE A 102 -21.02 5.40 10.03
CA PHE A 102 -20.88 5.37 11.48
C PHE A 102 -21.99 6.11 12.24
N ASP A 103 -23.14 6.38 11.63
CA ASP A 103 -24.22 7.16 12.27
C ASP A 103 -24.90 6.44 13.44
N GLY A 104 -24.62 5.15 13.63
CA GLY A 104 -25.15 4.33 14.71
C GLY A 104 -26.65 4.02 14.64
N LYS A 105 -27.41 4.65 13.74
CA LYS A 105 -28.87 4.49 13.62
C LYS A 105 -29.26 3.26 12.84
N LYS A 106 -28.41 2.78 11.95
CA LYS A 106 -28.63 1.59 11.12
C LYS A 106 -27.44 0.66 11.24
N GLN A 107 -27.75 -0.62 11.44
CA GLN A 107 -26.71 -1.64 11.41
C GLN A 107 -26.08 -1.69 10.04
N GLN A 108 -24.81 -1.31 9.97
CA GLN A 108 -24.02 -1.45 8.76
C GLN A 108 -23.43 -2.86 8.68
N THR A 109 -23.24 -3.33 7.47
CA THR A 109 -22.53 -4.58 7.19
C THR A 109 -21.41 -4.30 6.20
N PRO A 110 -20.35 -5.11 6.17
CA PRO A 110 -19.28 -4.94 5.18
C PRO A 110 -19.81 -4.85 3.74
N MET A 111 -20.84 -5.64 3.38
CA MET A 111 -21.43 -5.58 2.05
C MET A 111 -22.14 -4.26 1.73
N LYS A 112 -22.85 -3.69 2.72
CA LYS A 112 -23.49 -2.37 2.54
C LYS A 112 -22.45 -1.28 2.36
N VAL A 113 -21.34 -1.34 3.13
CA VAL A 113 -20.24 -0.37 3.02
C VAL A 113 -19.56 -0.49 1.67
N LYS A 114 -19.17 -1.69 1.23
CA LYS A 114 -18.57 -1.91 -0.10
C LYS A 114 -19.47 -1.33 -1.20
N GLY A 115 -20.74 -1.70 -1.22
CA GLY A 115 -21.70 -1.18 -2.22
C GLY A 115 -21.96 0.33 -2.10
N LEU A 116 -21.78 0.96 -0.93
CA LEU A 116 -21.79 2.41 -0.82
C LEU A 116 -20.58 3.03 -1.51
N LEU A 117 -19.38 2.55 -1.20
CA LEU A 117 -18.13 3.11 -1.73
C LEU A 117 -18.09 3.00 -3.27
N ASP A 118 -18.51 1.85 -3.82
CA ASP A 118 -18.67 1.69 -5.27
C ASP A 118 -19.62 2.75 -5.86
N ARG A 119 -20.81 2.90 -5.28
CA ARG A 119 -21.81 3.88 -5.75
C ARG A 119 -21.33 5.32 -5.65
N VAL A 120 -20.57 5.67 -4.62
CA VAL A 120 -20.05 7.02 -4.42
C VAL A 120 -19.08 7.41 -5.52
N LEU A 121 -18.21 6.50 -5.93
CA LEU A 121 -17.28 6.70 -7.06
C LEU A 121 -18.02 6.74 -8.39
N LEU A 122 -18.91 5.76 -8.63
CA LEU A 122 -19.71 5.69 -9.87
C LEU A 122 -20.57 6.94 -10.08
N LYS A 123 -21.20 7.45 -9.02
CA LYS A 123 -22.02 8.69 -9.09
C LYS A 123 -21.22 9.92 -9.53
N ARG A 124 -19.92 9.93 -9.26
CA ARG A 124 -18.99 11.01 -9.65
C ARG A 124 -18.23 10.71 -10.94
N ASN A 125 -18.55 9.60 -11.62
CA ASN A 125 -17.80 9.12 -12.77
C ASN A 125 -16.30 8.97 -12.49
N ILE A 126 -15.92 8.62 -11.27
CA ILE A 126 -14.55 8.33 -10.91
C ILE A 126 -14.22 6.88 -11.30
N PRO A 127 -13.37 6.63 -12.27
CA PRO A 127 -12.92 5.28 -12.59
C PRO A 127 -12.14 4.69 -11.42
N PHE A 128 -12.34 3.40 -11.17
CA PHE A 128 -11.57 2.66 -10.19
C PHE A 128 -11.29 1.24 -10.68
N LEU A 129 -10.13 0.73 -10.29
CA LEU A 129 -9.68 -0.62 -10.63
C LEU A 129 -9.40 -1.40 -9.36
N THR A 130 -10.11 -2.50 -9.17
CA THR A 130 -9.81 -3.49 -8.14
C THR A 130 -8.89 -4.58 -8.68
N GLY A 131 -8.21 -5.33 -7.82
CA GLY A 131 -7.24 -6.34 -8.23
C GLY A 131 -6.04 -5.74 -8.99
N SER A 132 -5.75 -4.46 -8.75
CA SER A 132 -4.68 -3.71 -9.38
C SER A 132 -3.71 -3.21 -8.31
N PHE A 133 -2.46 -3.65 -8.41
CA PHE A 133 -1.46 -3.44 -7.37
C PHE A 133 -0.59 -2.23 -7.71
N PRO A 134 -0.44 -1.25 -6.80
CA PRO A 134 0.59 -0.24 -6.91
C PRO A 134 1.95 -0.90 -6.76
N ALA A 135 2.89 -0.61 -7.65
CA ALA A 135 4.22 -1.21 -7.64
C ALA A 135 5.30 -0.14 -7.45
N GLU A 136 5.68 0.55 -8.49
CA GLU A 136 6.81 1.47 -8.47
C GLU A 136 6.34 2.92 -8.61
N LEU A 137 6.98 3.80 -7.86
CA LEU A 137 6.84 5.24 -8.04
C LEU A 137 7.59 5.64 -9.31
N LEU A 138 6.91 6.28 -10.24
CA LEU A 138 7.53 6.87 -11.41
C LEU A 138 7.84 8.34 -11.13
N VAL A 139 9.03 8.76 -11.56
CA VAL A 139 9.50 10.14 -11.40
C VAL A 139 9.77 10.77 -12.77
N ASP A 140 9.67 12.09 -12.83
CA ASP A 140 10.08 12.85 -14.00
C ASP A 140 11.60 13.01 -14.07
N LEU A 141 12.09 13.68 -15.10
CA LEU A 141 13.52 13.95 -15.31
C LEU A 141 14.15 14.80 -14.20
N THR A 142 13.34 15.45 -13.36
CA THR A 142 13.80 16.23 -12.19
C THR A 142 13.79 15.43 -10.90
N GLY A 143 13.34 14.16 -10.95
CA GLY A 143 13.20 13.28 -9.79
C GLY A 143 11.92 13.50 -8.99
N LYS A 144 10.96 14.28 -9.48
CA LYS A 144 9.66 14.48 -8.82
C LYS A 144 8.69 13.36 -9.17
N PRO A 145 7.83 12.94 -8.22
CA PRO A 145 6.76 12.00 -8.49
C PRO A 145 5.88 12.46 -9.68
N ALA A 146 5.72 11.60 -10.67
CA ALA A 146 4.99 11.88 -11.90
C ALA A 146 3.97 10.80 -12.25
N GLY A 147 3.90 9.73 -11.46
CA GLY A 147 3.01 8.62 -11.69
C GLY A 147 3.42 7.37 -10.93
N MET A 148 2.88 6.25 -11.30
CA MET A 148 3.28 4.95 -10.76
C MET A 148 3.10 3.83 -11.78
N THR A 149 3.78 2.72 -11.54
CA THR A 149 3.53 1.45 -12.21
C THR A 149 2.40 0.70 -11.49
N MET A 150 1.40 0.29 -12.25
CA MET A 150 0.35 -0.61 -11.82
C MET A 150 0.59 -2.01 -12.38
N VAL A 151 0.32 -3.02 -11.58
CA VAL A 151 0.38 -4.43 -11.99
C VAL A 151 -0.98 -5.08 -11.79
N ASN A 152 -1.51 -5.68 -12.83
CA ASN A 152 -2.77 -6.44 -12.79
C ASN A 152 -2.76 -7.57 -13.84
N ARG A 153 -3.92 -8.13 -14.16
CA ARG A 153 -4.03 -9.19 -15.18
C ARG A 153 -3.58 -8.77 -16.59
N SER A 154 -3.57 -7.47 -16.89
CA SER A 154 -3.07 -6.94 -18.16
C SER A 154 -1.57 -6.70 -18.16
N GLY A 155 -0.87 -7.08 -17.08
CA GLY A 155 0.58 -6.91 -16.92
C GLY A 155 0.94 -5.60 -16.22
N ARG A 156 2.17 -5.14 -16.48
CA ARG A 156 2.70 -3.88 -15.95
C ARG A 156 2.29 -2.72 -16.87
N GLN A 157 1.72 -1.69 -16.28
CA GLN A 157 1.25 -0.50 -17.00
C GLN A 157 1.60 0.75 -16.20
N ALA A 158 1.91 1.84 -16.90
CA ALA A 158 2.15 3.13 -16.28
C ALA A 158 0.83 3.91 -16.12
N ILE A 159 0.72 4.62 -15.01
CA ILE A 159 -0.29 5.65 -14.79
C ILE A 159 0.46 6.95 -14.56
N ARG A 160 0.18 7.97 -15.37
CA ARG A 160 0.70 9.32 -15.17
C ARG A 160 -0.28 10.09 -14.28
N ALA A 161 0.26 10.87 -13.33
CA ALA A 161 -0.56 11.73 -12.48
C ALA A 161 0.22 12.97 -12.04
N LYS A 162 -0.47 14.10 -11.91
CA LYS A 162 0.10 15.34 -11.35
C LYS A 162 0.24 15.25 -9.85
N VAL A 163 -0.70 14.55 -9.18
CA VAL A 163 -0.72 14.32 -7.74
C VAL A 163 -0.94 12.84 -7.47
N LEU A 164 -0.14 12.29 -6.56
CA LEU A 164 -0.30 10.93 -6.07
C LEU A 164 -0.69 10.96 -4.60
N ILE A 165 -1.76 10.23 -4.27
CA ILE A 165 -2.23 10.02 -2.90
C ILE A 165 -1.98 8.56 -2.56
N ASP A 166 -1.06 8.29 -1.63
CA ASP A 166 -0.82 6.94 -1.13
C ASP A 166 -1.75 6.65 0.04
N ALA A 167 -2.86 5.99 -0.26
CA ALA A 167 -3.85 5.51 0.70
C ALA A 167 -3.74 4.00 0.93
N THR A 168 -2.60 3.40 0.58
CA THR A 168 -2.33 1.98 0.82
C THR A 168 -2.07 1.72 2.30
N SER A 169 -2.35 0.51 2.76
CA SER A 169 -2.15 0.14 4.18
C SER A 169 -0.69 0.21 4.64
N HIS A 170 0.26 0.24 3.73
CA HIS A 170 1.69 0.13 4.07
C HIS A 170 2.53 1.26 3.46
N GLY A 171 1.93 2.28 2.88
CA GLY A 171 2.64 3.38 2.23
C GLY A 171 3.53 2.91 1.08
N VAL A 172 2.97 2.12 0.16
CA VAL A 172 3.74 1.45 -0.90
C VAL A 172 4.52 2.44 -1.77
N LEU A 173 3.93 3.59 -2.09
CA LEU A 173 4.58 4.61 -2.91
C LEU A 173 5.46 5.55 -2.08
N VAL A 174 4.95 6.01 -0.94
CA VAL A 174 5.69 6.96 -0.08
C VAL A 174 6.99 6.37 0.45
N ARG A 175 7.05 5.06 0.67
CA ARG A 175 8.27 4.36 1.12
C ARG A 175 9.38 4.34 0.07
N GLN A 176 9.09 4.64 -1.19
CA GLN A 176 10.07 4.71 -2.26
C GLN A 176 10.68 6.10 -2.40
N LEU A 177 10.13 7.10 -1.71
CA LEU A 177 10.71 8.44 -1.68
C LEU A 177 11.95 8.47 -0.79
N PRO A 178 13.01 9.21 -1.20
CA PRO A 178 14.18 9.38 -0.37
C PRO A 178 13.84 10.13 0.93
N ASN A 179 14.49 9.76 2.03
CA ASN A 179 14.41 10.45 3.33
C ASN A 179 13.02 10.51 4.00
N VAL A 180 12.06 9.72 3.55
CA VAL A 180 10.72 9.68 4.16
C VAL A 180 10.66 8.67 5.31
N LEU A 181 11.41 7.57 5.18
CA LEU A 181 11.45 6.54 6.21
C LEU A 181 12.35 7.00 7.37
N THR A 182 11.79 7.00 8.57
CA THR A 182 12.56 7.18 9.80
C THR A 182 13.07 5.83 10.31
N ASP A 183 14.16 5.86 11.09
CA ASP A 183 14.66 4.65 11.73
C ASP A 183 13.60 4.00 12.61
N PHE A 184 13.56 2.67 12.56
CA PHE A 184 12.68 1.89 13.42
C PHE A 184 13.05 2.13 14.90
N LYS A 185 12.08 2.62 15.68
CA LYS A 185 12.24 2.76 17.14
C LYS A 185 11.62 1.55 17.82
N PRO A 186 12.43 0.73 18.52
CA PRO A 186 11.90 -0.35 19.35
C PRO A 186 10.96 0.18 20.43
N GLY A 187 10.08 -0.66 20.94
CA GLY A 187 9.17 -0.25 21.99
C GLY A 187 7.95 -1.16 22.10
N LYS A 188 7.04 -0.78 22.99
CA LYS A 188 5.75 -1.47 23.10
C LYS A 188 4.86 -1.06 21.93
N LYS A 189 4.37 -2.04 21.19
CA LYS A 189 3.36 -1.86 20.13
C LYS A 189 2.05 -2.49 20.58
N GLN A 190 0.96 -1.96 20.05
CA GLN A 190 -0.37 -2.48 20.30
C GLN A 190 -0.96 -3.00 18.99
N ALA A 191 -1.51 -4.20 19.03
CA ALA A 191 -2.33 -4.75 17.97
C ALA A 191 -3.75 -4.96 18.50
N SER A 192 -4.74 -4.68 17.66
CA SER A 192 -6.14 -4.95 17.94
C SER A 192 -6.69 -5.89 16.89
N PHE A 193 -7.52 -6.84 17.31
CA PHE A 193 -8.20 -7.77 16.43
C PHE A 193 -9.62 -8.03 16.93
N THR A 194 -10.52 -8.30 16.01
CA THR A 194 -11.93 -8.56 16.28
C THR A 194 -12.20 -10.04 16.07
N VAL A 195 -12.79 -10.69 17.08
CA VAL A 195 -13.27 -12.07 17.00
C VAL A 195 -14.79 -12.03 16.87
N ILE A 196 -15.33 -12.76 15.89
CA ILE A 196 -16.76 -12.84 15.61
C ILE A 196 -17.25 -14.24 15.90
N GLY A 197 -18.36 -14.31 16.64
CA GLY A 197 -18.96 -15.59 17.08
C GLY A 197 -18.33 -16.13 18.37
N GLY A 198 -18.83 -17.28 18.83
CA GLY A 198 -18.44 -17.92 20.09
C GLY A 198 -19.10 -17.29 21.33
N ASP A 199 -18.89 -17.94 22.48
CA ASP A 199 -19.39 -17.43 23.74
C ASP A 199 -18.51 -16.32 24.29
N LEU A 200 -19.12 -15.20 24.65
CA LEU A 200 -18.44 -14.09 25.27
C LEU A 200 -17.98 -14.48 26.70
N LYS A 201 -16.71 -14.86 26.83
CA LYS A 201 -16.10 -14.93 28.16
C LYS A 201 -15.82 -13.51 28.62
N LYS A 202 -16.30 -13.14 29.80
CA LYS A 202 -15.98 -11.86 30.43
C LYS A 202 -14.47 -11.78 30.62
N THR A 203 -13.81 -10.92 29.82
CA THR A 203 -12.44 -10.51 30.08
C THR A 203 -12.49 -9.11 30.69
N ASN A 204 -11.52 -8.76 31.51
CA ASN A 204 -11.43 -7.43 32.14
C ASN A 204 -11.10 -6.31 31.13
N ASP A 205 -10.92 -6.63 29.86
CA ASP A 205 -10.62 -5.68 28.81
C ASP A 205 -11.90 -5.23 28.12
N THR A 206 -12.06 -3.94 28.05
CA THR A 206 -13.25 -3.24 27.58
C THR A 206 -13.65 -3.69 26.18
N ILE A 207 -14.83 -4.29 26.10
CA ILE A 207 -15.48 -4.62 24.83
C ILE A 207 -16.38 -3.45 24.47
N GLN A 208 -16.16 -2.85 23.34
CA GLN A 208 -17.05 -1.83 22.79
C GLN A 208 -17.54 -2.25 21.41
N GLY A 209 -18.83 -2.42 21.29
CA GLY A 209 -19.51 -2.71 20.03
C GLY A 209 -20.89 -3.28 20.28
N LYS A 210 -21.87 -2.45 20.49
CA LYS A 210 -23.26 -2.85 20.83
C LYS A 210 -24.02 -3.60 19.73
N GLN A 211 -23.46 -3.86 18.55
CA GLN A 211 -24.23 -4.40 17.42
C GLN A 211 -23.51 -5.42 16.53
N VAL A 212 -22.32 -5.83 16.88
CA VAL A 212 -21.65 -6.95 16.23
C VAL A 212 -21.47 -8.01 17.30
N HIS A 213 -21.86 -9.26 17.03
CA HIS A 213 -21.51 -10.41 17.90
C HIS A 213 -19.98 -10.66 17.78
N GLY A 214 -19.19 -9.66 18.16
CA GLY A 214 -17.74 -9.66 18.05
C GLY A 214 -17.10 -9.02 19.28
N VAL A 215 -15.93 -9.53 19.62
CA VAL A 215 -15.11 -9.03 20.72
C VAL A 215 -13.85 -8.46 20.13
N GLN A 216 -13.54 -7.21 20.43
CA GLN A 216 -12.27 -6.62 20.09
C GLN A 216 -11.27 -6.83 21.20
N TYR A 217 -10.13 -7.42 20.88
CA TYR A 217 -9.01 -7.61 21.78
C TYR A 217 -7.89 -6.65 21.39
N SER A 218 -7.25 -6.06 22.41
CA SER A 218 -6.03 -5.29 22.23
C SER A 218 -4.89 -5.95 22.99
N VAL A 219 -3.79 -6.21 22.32
CA VAL A 219 -2.60 -6.83 22.89
C VAL A 219 -1.42 -5.87 22.75
N LYS A 220 -0.73 -5.61 23.87
CA LYS A 220 0.53 -4.87 23.88
C LYS A 220 1.69 -5.85 23.92
N PHE A 221 2.64 -5.72 23.02
CA PHE A 221 3.80 -6.58 22.95
C PHE A 221 5.08 -5.77 22.68
N PRO A 222 6.23 -6.20 23.19
CA PRO A 222 7.49 -5.57 22.90
C PRO A 222 7.95 -5.93 21.48
N VAL A 223 8.40 -4.93 20.72
CA VAL A 223 9.06 -5.14 19.44
C VAL A 223 10.50 -4.75 19.59
N LYS A 224 11.40 -5.69 19.31
CA LYS A 224 12.86 -5.50 19.30
C LYS A 224 13.32 -5.23 17.86
N LYS A 225 14.45 -4.56 17.74
CA LYS A 225 15.10 -4.35 16.44
C LYS A 225 15.71 -5.66 15.96
#